data_f9221118c94da24afce126a6e2a75944
#
_entry.id   f9221118c94da24afce126a6e2a75944
#
_cell.length_a   1.000
_cell.length_b   1.000
_cell.length_c   1.000
_cell.angle_alpha   90.00
_cell.angle_beta   90.00
_cell.angle_gamma   90.00
#
_symmetry.space_group_name_H-M   'P 1'
#
loop_
_entity.id
_entity.type
_entity.pdbx_description
1 polymer ?
#
loop_
_entity_poly.entity_id
_entity_poly.type
_entity_poly.pdbx_seq_one_letter_code
_entity_poly.pdbx_strand_id
1 'polypeptide(L)'
;MLSTMRLLILSLGIFSATILSAQTVTHTIHDVQGELFSSPLIEQIVTVRGIVTGTAEYGYFIQDGDGAWNGVFVYDNTYLPEVGDDIVIQAEVAEYFDNTELLNLTYYETLSSGNTLPNASQQPTGFLGATGEPYEGSLVTIYNAQCTTPDADYGEAYFNDGSGDCKVNDLIYIPEPAWVQDEYYTITGPLNYSYEEYKIEPRSSADVSIGMSAGEISIEAFNVYPNPTIDNIQFELSEDAIVNFYDNNGRRVVIKELNAGQIVLDVSYFYPGIYQMECVTLNGIFKSSFLKTK
;
A
#
# COMPACT_ATOMS: atom_id res chain seq x y z
N MET A 1 10.44 29.21 83.49
CA MET A 1 9.80 29.46 82.14
C MET A 1 10.86 29.11 81.05
N LEU A 2 10.85 27.86 80.54
CA LEU A 2 11.73 27.45 79.47
C LEU A 2 10.95 27.50 78.15
N SER A 3 11.39 28.37 77.25
CA SER A 3 10.86 28.47 75.86
C SER A 3 11.57 27.44 74.98
N THR A 4 10.80 26.47 74.50
CA THR A 4 11.25 25.50 73.57
C THR A 4 11.13 26.06 72.15
N MET A 5 12.25 26.37 71.52
CA MET A 5 12.41 26.76 70.07
C MET A 5 12.29 25.53 69.23
N ARG A 6 11.19 25.38 68.44
CA ARG A 6 11.08 24.31 67.40
C ARG A 6 11.80 24.72 66.15
N LEU A 7 12.81 23.96 65.81
CA LEU A 7 13.57 24.08 64.55
C LEU A 7 12.75 23.41 63.42
N LEU A 8 12.29 24.21 62.47
CA LEU A 8 11.60 23.72 61.29
C LEU A 8 12.65 23.39 60.21
N ILE A 9 12.91 22.10 59.97
CA ILE A 9 13.82 21.66 58.90
C ILE A 9 12.97 21.61 57.59
N LEU A 10 13.21 22.56 56.69
CA LEU A 10 12.64 22.59 55.35
C LEU A 10 13.52 21.69 54.44
N SER A 11 13.06 20.49 54.13
CA SER A 11 13.75 19.62 53.18
C SER A 11 13.48 20.10 51.74
N LEU A 12 14.46 20.69 51.13
CA LEU A 12 14.42 21.05 49.69
C LEU A 12 14.63 19.78 48.84
N GLY A 13 13.52 19.22 48.36
CA GLY A 13 13.60 18.10 47.41
C GLY A 13 14.15 18.59 46.06
N ILE A 14 15.35 18.14 45.70
CA ILE A 14 15.91 18.36 44.36
C ILE A 14 15.17 17.42 43.42
N PHE A 15 14.23 17.97 42.63
CA PHE A 15 13.60 17.25 41.52
C PHE A 15 14.59 17.25 40.37
N SER A 16 15.32 16.12 40.17
CA SER A 16 16.13 15.91 39.00
C SER A 16 15.21 15.64 37.82
N ALA A 17 14.94 16.63 36.99
CA ALA A 17 14.28 16.43 35.72
C ALA A 17 15.29 15.76 34.79
N THR A 18 15.13 14.46 34.52
CA THR A 18 15.81 13.79 33.41
C THR A 18 15.25 14.39 32.13
N ILE A 19 16.06 15.17 31.44
CA ILE A 19 15.75 15.58 30.06
C ILE A 19 15.88 14.32 29.22
N LEU A 20 14.75 13.71 28.86
CA LEU A 20 14.73 12.67 27.85
C LEU A 20 15.04 13.37 26.53
N SER A 21 16.24 13.19 26.01
CA SER A 21 16.62 13.69 24.69
C SER A 21 15.92 12.79 23.67
N ALA A 22 14.96 13.33 22.94
CA ALA A 22 14.41 12.61 21.80
C ALA A 22 15.53 12.25 20.82
N GLN A 23 15.57 11.01 20.38
CA GLN A 23 16.57 10.55 19.42
C GLN A 23 16.36 11.28 18.09
N THR A 24 17.45 11.82 17.53
CA THR A 24 17.39 12.54 16.26
C THR A 24 17.37 11.54 15.11
N VAL A 25 16.35 11.63 14.25
CA VAL A 25 16.29 10.87 12.98
C VAL A 25 17.49 11.26 12.10
N THR A 26 18.25 10.27 11.66
CA THR A 26 19.48 10.46 10.88
C THR A 26 19.29 10.19 9.40
N HIS A 27 18.37 9.28 9.04
CA HIS A 27 18.09 8.84 7.68
C HIS A 27 16.59 8.64 7.48
N THR A 28 16.12 8.84 6.26
CA THR A 28 14.80 8.38 5.81
C THR A 28 14.86 6.88 5.51
N ILE A 29 13.70 6.22 5.41
CA ILE A 29 13.65 4.83 4.94
C ILE A 29 14.12 4.76 3.48
N HIS A 30 13.85 5.78 2.68
CA HIS A 30 14.38 5.91 1.32
C HIS A 30 15.92 5.91 1.28
N ASP A 31 16.59 6.59 2.22
CA ASP A 31 18.05 6.52 2.32
C ASP A 31 18.55 5.12 2.67
N VAL A 32 17.77 4.38 3.48
CA VAL A 32 18.08 2.99 3.85
C VAL A 32 17.95 2.07 2.64
N GLN A 33 16.87 2.17 1.86
CA GLN A 33 16.66 1.37 0.65
C GLN A 33 17.61 1.76 -0.50
N GLY A 34 17.83 3.05 -0.74
CA GLY A 34 18.82 3.58 -1.66
C GLY A 34 18.58 3.35 -3.16
N GLU A 35 17.37 2.99 -3.58
CA GLU A 35 16.97 2.70 -4.98
C GLU A 35 17.81 1.60 -5.67
N LEU A 36 18.31 0.63 -4.91
CA LEU A 36 19.17 -0.47 -5.37
C LEU A 36 18.68 -1.80 -4.78
N PHE A 37 19.14 -2.93 -5.32
CA PHE A 37 18.89 -4.28 -4.77
C PHE A 37 19.57 -4.54 -3.42
N SER A 38 20.28 -3.60 -2.89
CA SER A 38 20.98 -3.72 -1.62
C SER A 38 21.21 -2.32 -1.07
N SER A 39 20.97 -2.18 0.20
CA SER A 39 21.12 -0.90 0.91
C SER A 39 22.54 -0.32 0.77
N PRO A 40 22.67 0.99 0.47
CA PRO A 40 23.98 1.66 0.52
C PRO A 40 24.49 1.84 1.96
N LEU A 41 23.67 1.55 2.97
CA LEU A 41 23.96 1.76 4.38
C LEU A 41 24.20 0.45 5.17
N ILE A 42 24.47 -0.67 4.48
CA ILE A 42 24.74 -1.96 5.14
C ILE A 42 25.76 -1.80 6.27
N GLU A 43 25.51 -2.48 7.39
CA GLU A 43 26.33 -2.46 8.63
C GLU A 43 26.39 -1.08 9.32
N GLN A 44 25.64 -0.10 8.86
CA GLN A 44 25.54 1.19 9.55
C GLN A 44 24.38 1.20 10.55
N ILE A 45 24.59 1.93 11.64
CA ILE A 45 23.54 2.20 12.62
C ILE A 45 22.81 3.48 12.19
N VAL A 46 21.54 3.37 11.92
CA VAL A 46 20.68 4.49 11.52
C VAL A 46 19.60 4.75 12.57
N THR A 47 19.11 5.97 12.63
CA THR A 47 17.88 6.30 13.34
C THR A 47 16.85 6.71 12.31
N VAL A 48 15.75 5.95 12.22
CA VAL A 48 14.66 6.18 11.30
C VAL A 48 13.34 6.39 12.04
N ARG A 49 12.38 7.01 11.37
CA ARG A 49 11.00 7.14 11.83
C ARG A 49 10.06 6.62 10.76
N GLY A 50 9.00 5.93 11.17
CA GLY A 50 7.98 5.45 10.24
C GLY A 50 6.69 5.05 10.94
N ILE A 51 5.64 4.91 10.16
CA ILE A 51 4.36 4.36 10.60
C ILE A 51 4.43 2.84 10.45
N VAL A 52 4.05 2.11 11.48
CA VAL A 52 3.93 0.65 11.43
C VAL A 52 2.78 0.28 10.50
N THR A 53 3.10 -0.46 9.44
CA THR A 53 2.13 -0.84 8.39
C THR A 53 1.69 -2.28 8.45
N GLY A 54 2.45 -3.16 9.12
CA GLY A 54 2.10 -4.56 9.33
C GLY A 54 2.95 -5.16 10.43
N THR A 55 2.43 -6.15 11.18
CA THR A 55 3.14 -6.82 12.27
C THR A 55 3.11 -8.33 12.09
N ALA A 56 4.26 -8.98 12.20
CA ALA A 56 4.46 -10.43 12.10
C ALA A 56 5.04 -11.00 13.40
N GLU A 57 5.20 -12.33 13.48
CA GLU A 57 5.72 -12.98 14.69
C GLU A 57 7.15 -12.52 15.07
N TYR A 58 7.99 -12.26 14.07
CA TYR A 58 9.42 -11.95 14.27
C TYR A 58 9.81 -10.55 13.82
N GLY A 59 8.84 -9.67 13.61
CA GLY A 59 9.14 -8.32 13.18
C GLY A 59 7.91 -7.54 12.73
N TYR A 60 8.16 -6.40 12.12
CA TYR A 60 7.11 -5.52 11.64
C TYR A 60 7.61 -4.68 10.46
N PHE A 61 6.69 -4.21 9.65
CA PHE A 61 6.97 -3.30 8.53
C PHE A 61 6.71 -1.86 8.96
N ILE A 62 7.60 -0.95 8.58
CA ILE A 62 7.42 0.49 8.78
C ILE A 62 7.58 1.24 7.46
N GLN A 63 6.89 2.38 7.34
CA GLN A 63 6.90 3.19 6.14
C GLN A 63 6.86 4.67 6.50
N ASP A 64 7.69 5.52 5.85
CA ASP A 64 7.78 6.95 6.15
C ASP A 64 7.19 7.85 5.04
N GLY A 65 6.66 7.25 3.98
CA GLY A 65 6.02 7.93 2.86
C GLY A 65 5.22 6.98 1.97
N ASP A 66 4.49 7.52 1.02
CA ASP A 66 3.77 6.74 0.01
C ASP A 66 4.73 6.24 -1.08
N GLY A 67 4.45 5.07 -1.64
CA GLY A 67 5.09 4.58 -2.86
C GLY A 67 6.44 3.89 -2.65
N ALA A 68 7.19 3.84 -3.73
CA ALA A 68 8.44 3.07 -3.81
C ALA A 68 9.53 3.58 -2.85
N TRP A 69 10.36 2.66 -2.35
CA TRP A 69 11.55 2.90 -1.53
C TRP A 69 11.29 3.52 -0.14
N ASN A 70 10.04 3.59 0.30
CA ASN A 70 9.67 4.22 1.57
C ASN A 70 9.25 3.21 2.65
N GLY A 71 9.39 1.91 2.41
CA GLY A 71 9.10 0.83 3.35
C GLY A 71 10.33 0.02 3.69
N VAL A 72 10.35 -0.58 4.89
CA VAL A 72 11.40 -1.50 5.33
C VAL A 72 10.88 -2.48 6.36
N PHE A 73 11.39 -3.70 6.35
CA PHE A 73 11.14 -4.68 7.41
C PHE A 73 12.06 -4.45 8.61
N VAL A 74 11.53 -4.57 9.80
CA VAL A 74 12.28 -4.51 11.07
C VAL A 74 12.24 -5.88 11.72
N TYR A 75 13.37 -6.56 11.77
CA TYR A 75 13.51 -7.85 12.45
C TYR A 75 13.73 -7.62 13.95
N ASP A 76 12.63 -7.65 14.70
CA ASP A 76 12.62 -7.49 16.15
C ASP A 76 11.37 -8.13 16.76
N ASN A 77 11.55 -8.85 17.85
CA ASN A 77 10.45 -9.43 18.64
C ASN A 77 10.46 -8.96 20.11
N THR A 78 11.26 -7.94 20.39
CA THR A 78 11.35 -7.34 21.73
C THR A 78 10.28 -6.28 21.93
N TYR A 79 10.10 -5.45 20.92
CA TYR A 79 9.07 -4.42 20.87
C TYR A 79 7.91 -4.91 20.02
N LEU A 80 6.69 -4.69 20.49
CA LEU A 80 5.47 -5.18 19.85
C LEU A 80 4.57 -3.99 19.50
N PRO A 81 4.92 -3.22 18.46
CA PRO A 81 4.10 -2.09 18.03
C PRO A 81 2.77 -2.57 17.44
N GLU A 82 1.80 -1.66 17.42
CA GLU A 82 0.53 -1.87 16.71
C GLU A 82 0.55 -1.17 15.36
N VAL A 83 -0.22 -1.69 14.40
CA VAL A 83 -0.41 -1.04 13.10
C VAL A 83 -0.98 0.36 13.30
N GLY A 84 -0.35 1.36 12.69
CA GLY A 84 -0.67 2.77 12.88
C GLY A 84 0.14 3.46 13.99
N ASP A 85 1.07 2.77 14.65
CA ASP A 85 2.03 3.42 15.53
C ASP A 85 3.05 4.21 14.71
N ASP A 86 3.31 5.44 15.12
CA ASP A 86 4.39 6.29 14.64
C ASP A 86 5.58 6.08 15.57
N ILE A 87 6.63 5.45 15.07
CA ILE A 87 7.77 5.02 15.89
C ILE A 87 9.08 5.63 15.40
N VAL A 88 9.99 5.84 16.34
CA VAL A 88 11.41 6.13 16.08
C VAL A 88 12.24 4.97 16.61
N ILE A 89 13.08 4.41 15.76
CA ILE A 89 13.98 3.32 16.11
C ILE A 89 15.42 3.65 15.71
N GLN A 90 16.38 3.16 16.49
CA GLN A 90 17.78 3.11 16.10
C GLN A 90 18.18 1.65 15.95
N ALA A 91 18.64 1.29 14.74
CA ALA A 91 18.92 -0.09 14.37
C ALA A 91 20.10 -0.17 13.39
N GLU A 92 20.64 -1.35 13.22
CA GLU A 92 21.62 -1.69 12.22
C GLU A 92 20.91 -2.05 10.90
N VAL A 93 21.43 -1.56 9.78
CA VAL A 93 20.96 -1.93 8.43
C VAL A 93 21.65 -3.22 8.01
N ALA A 94 20.88 -4.19 7.57
CA ALA A 94 21.40 -5.48 7.09
C ALA A 94 20.68 -5.94 5.81
N GLU A 95 21.32 -6.87 5.13
CA GLU A 95 20.71 -7.66 4.05
C GLU A 95 20.58 -9.11 4.52
N TYR A 96 19.35 -9.61 4.58
CA TYR A 96 19.09 -11.00 4.92
C TYR A 96 18.52 -11.73 3.71
N PHE A 97 19.37 -12.50 3.01
CA PHE A 97 19.00 -13.16 1.75
C PHE A 97 18.40 -12.17 0.73
N ASP A 98 19.10 -11.06 0.51
CA ASP A 98 18.72 -9.96 -0.40
C ASP A 98 17.45 -9.19 0.03
N ASN A 99 16.96 -9.33 1.26
CA ASN A 99 15.92 -8.49 1.86
C ASN A 99 16.59 -7.43 2.73
N THR A 100 16.40 -6.15 2.40
CA THR A 100 16.88 -5.05 3.24
C THR A 100 16.07 -5.00 4.53
N GLU A 101 16.75 -5.12 5.68
CA GLU A 101 16.09 -5.09 6.98
C GLU A 101 16.83 -4.26 8.03
N LEU A 102 16.10 -3.85 9.05
CA LEU A 102 16.62 -3.20 10.25
C LEU A 102 16.60 -4.20 11.41
N LEU A 103 17.74 -4.39 12.06
CA LEU A 103 17.88 -5.32 13.17
C LEU A 103 18.74 -4.76 14.31
N ASN A 104 18.94 -5.52 15.39
CA ASN A 104 19.78 -5.14 16.52
C ASN A 104 19.40 -3.77 17.12
N LEU A 105 18.10 -3.56 17.38
CA LEU A 105 17.58 -2.29 17.88
C LEU A 105 18.27 -1.87 19.18
N THR A 106 18.78 -0.63 19.21
CA THR A 106 19.39 -0.01 20.38
C THR A 106 18.54 1.09 20.99
N TYR A 107 17.53 1.56 20.26
CA TYR A 107 16.53 2.51 20.72
C TYR A 107 15.18 2.23 20.06
N TYR A 108 14.11 2.44 20.83
CA TYR A 108 12.72 2.35 20.38
C TYR A 108 11.86 3.36 21.16
N GLU A 109 11.03 4.10 20.43
CA GLU A 109 10.05 5.02 21.02
C GLU A 109 8.80 5.07 20.13
N THR A 110 7.61 4.91 20.75
CA THR A 110 6.33 5.19 20.09
C THR A 110 5.96 6.64 20.35
N LEU A 111 5.84 7.44 19.29
CA LEU A 111 5.50 8.86 19.37
C LEU A 111 4.00 9.08 19.47
N SER A 112 3.21 8.29 18.72
CA SER A 112 1.75 8.32 18.73
C SER A 112 1.20 7.02 18.13
N SER A 113 -0.08 6.73 18.37
CA SER A 113 -0.78 5.54 17.89
C SER A 113 -2.03 5.90 17.10
N GLY A 114 -2.53 4.96 16.27
CA GLY A 114 -3.76 5.15 15.49
C GLY A 114 -3.61 6.16 14.35
N ASN A 115 -2.39 6.33 13.84
CA ASN A 115 -2.13 7.21 12.71
C ASN A 115 -2.66 6.61 11.40
N THR A 116 -2.98 7.48 10.45
CA THR A 116 -3.30 7.06 9.07
C THR A 116 -2.09 6.40 8.44
N LEU A 117 -2.31 5.23 7.84
CA LEU A 117 -1.25 4.53 7.12
C LEU A 117 -0.91 5.26 5.82
N PRO A 118 0.33 5.13 5.33
CA PRO A 118 0.67 5.49 3.96
C PRO A 118 -0.26 4.80 2.95
N ASN A 119 -0.50 5.46 1.81
CA ASN A 119 -1.34 4.89 0.77
C ASN A 119 -0.67 3.68 0.12
N ALA A 120 -1.41 2.58 -0.03
CA ALA A 120 -0.92 1.42 -0.76
C ALA A 120 -0.82 1.75 -2.25
N SER A 121 0.31 1.37 -2.86
CA SER A 121 0.54 1.56 -4.28
C SER A 121 -0.08 0.43 -5.09
N GLN A 122 -1.01 0.77 -5.99
CA GLN A 122 -1.56 -0.22 -6.91
C GLN A 122 -0.53 -0.61 -7.97
N GLN A 123 -0.18 -1.90 -8.04
CA GLN A 123 0.82 -2.42 -8.96
C GLN A 123 0.32 -3.66 -9.70
N PRO A 124 0.76 -3.90 -10.96
CA PRO A 124 0.51 -5.14 -11.67
C PRO A 124 1.19 -6.33 -10.99
N THR A 125 0.54 -7.49 -10.99
CA THR A 125 1.08 -8.72 -10.39
C THR A 125 2.42 -9.12 -10.99
N GLY A 126 2.56 -9.10 -12.32
CA GLY A 126 3.82 -9.45 -12.99
C GLY A 126 4.96 -8.47 -12.70
N PHE A 127 4.66 -7.20 -12.41
CA PHE A 127 5.68 -6.25 -11.98
C PHE A 127 6.18 -6.59 -10.57
N LEU A 128 5.27 -6.80 -9.62
CA LEU A 128 5.66 -7.15 -8.25
C LEU A 128 6.41 -8.47 -8.19
N GLY A 129 5.92 -9.52 -8.88
CA GLY A 129 6.56 -10.82 -8.85
C GLY A 129 7.95 -10.87 -9.50
N ALA A 130 8.20 -10.04 -10.54
CA ALA A 130 9.45 -10.06 -11.27
C ALA A 130 10.46 -8.99 -10.83
N THR A 131 9.98 -7.83 -10.39
CA THR A 131 10.81 -6.64 -10.13
C THR A 131 10.26 -5.81 -8.97
N GLY A 132 9.72 -6.47 -7.93
CA GLY A 132 9.08 -5.83 -6.78
C GLY A 132 9.99 -4.98 -5.90
N GLU A 133 11.29 -5.04 -6.08
CA GLU A 133 12.31 -4.35 -5.30
C GLU A 133 11.94 -2.91 -4.88
N PRO A 134 11.49 -2.02 -5.78
CA PRO A 134 11.15 -0.66 -5.37
C PRO A 134 10.07 -0.58 -4.29
N TYR A 135 9.28 -1.63 -4.11
CA TYR A 135 8.18 -1.69 -3.14
C TYR A 135 8.46 -2.62 -1.96
N GLU A 136 9.67 -3.17 -1.85
CA GLU A 136 10.07 -3.97 -0.69
C GLU A 136 9.77 -3.20 0.61
N GLY A 137 9.12 -3.86 1.56
CA GLY A 137 8.66 -3.26 2.81
C GLY A 137 7.47 -2.31 2.72
N SER A 138 7.08 -1.87 1.51
CA SER A 138 6.01 -0.88 1.30
C SER A 138 4.64 -1.53 1.09
N LEU A 139 3.57 -0.80 1.44
CA LEU A 139 2.20 -1.20 1.14
C LEU A 139 1.92 -1.17 -0.36
N VAL A 140 1.48 -2.30 -0.87
CA VAL A 140 1.04 -2.47 -2.25
C VAL A 140 -0.37 -3.04 -2.31
N THR A 141 -1.04 -2.86 -3.45
CA THR A 141 -2.32 -3.48 -3.78
C THR A 141 -2.25 -4.09 -5.16
N ILE A 142 -2.61 -5.37 -5.29
CA ILE A 142 -2.98 -5.97 -6.57
C ILE A 142 -4.50 -5.91 -6.71
N TYR A 143 -4.96 -5.52 -7.89
CA TYR A 143 -6.37 -5.30 -8.13
C TYR A 143 -6.93 -6.35 -9.07
N ASN A 144 -8.03 -7.01 -8.64
CA ASN A 144 -8.79 -7.97 -9.44
C ASN A 144 -7.89 -9.04 -10.10
N ALA A 145 -6.96 -9.59 -9.33
CA ALA A 145 -6.05 -10.64 -9.77
C ALA A 145 -6.68 -12.02 -9.55
N GLN A 146 -6.60 -12.89 -10.56
CA GLN A 146 -7.11 -14.25 -10.49
C GLN A 146 -6.19 -15.11 -9.62
N CYS A 147 -6.75 -15.87 -8.68
CA CYS A 147 -6.03 -16.91 -7.96
C CYS A 147 -5.75 -18.08 -8.90
N THR A 148 -4.52 -18.20 -9.35
CA THR A 148 -4.11 -19.27 -10.30
C THR A 148 -3.66 -20.54 -9.58
N THR A 149 -3.17 -20.41 -8.35
CA THR A 149 -2.77 -21.53 -7.49
C THR A 149 -3.09 -21.18 -6.04
N PRO A 150 -4.18 -21.73 -5.48
CA PRO A 150 -4.64 -21.36 -4.14
C PRO A 150 -3.78 -21.93 -3.00
N ASP A 151 -2.97 -22.92 -3.28
CA ASP A 151 -2.02 -23.56 -2.36
C ASP A 151 -0.76 -23.90 -3.15
N ALA A 152 0.28 -23.11 -2.94
CA ALA A 152 1.61 -23.27 -3.53
C ALA A 152 2.63 -23.78 -2.50
N ASP A 153 2.16 -24.48 -1.46
CA ASP A 153 2.88 -24.89 -0.27
C ASP A 153 3.30 -23.70 0.63
N TYR A 154 3.67 -23.97 1.86
CA TYR A 154 4.21 -23.02 2.85
C TYR A 154 3.33 -21.77 3.12
N GLY A 155 2.01 -21.86 2.92
CA GLY A 155 1.10 -20.74 3.14
C GLY A 155 1.03 -19.73 1.98
N GLU A 156 1.65 -20.07 0.85
CA GLU A 156 1.71 -19.22 -0.34
C GLU A 156 0.61 -19.54 -1.35
N ALA A 157 0.23 -18.53 -2.13
CA ALA A 157 -0.69 -18.67 -3.27
C ALA A 157 -0.26 -17.75 -4.41
N TYR A 158 -0.56 -18.14 -5.67
CA TYR A 158 -0.26 -17.34 -6.85
C TYR A 158 -1.49 -16.59 -7.35
N PHE A 159 -1.26 -15.33 -7.72
CA PHE A 159 -2.26 -14.43 -8.30
C PHE A 159 -1.74 -13.79 -9.57
N ASN A 160 -2.65 -13.59 -10.55
CA ASN A 160 -2.31 -13.04 -11.87
C ASN A 160 -3.43 -12.13 -12.39
N ASP A 161 -3.11 -10.88 -12.70
CA ASP A 161 -4.01 -9.89 -13.30
C ASP A 161 -3.92 -9.86 -14.85
N GLY A 162 -3.18 -10.79 -15.44
CA GLY A 162 -2.89 -10.86 -16.87
C GLY A 162 -1.49 -10.34 -17.24
N SER A 163 -0.76 -9.75 -16.30
CA SER A 163 0.60 -9.23 -16.52
C SER A 163 1.71 -10.21 -16.16
N GLY A 164 1.42 -11.24 -15.38
CA GLY A 164 2.34 -12.22 -14.83
C GLY A 164 1.98 -12.55 -13.39
N ASP A 165 2.65 -13.54 -12.80
CA ASP A 165 2.33 -14.02 -11.46
C ASP A 165 2.96 -13.17 -10.36
N CYS A 166 2.25 -13.05 -9.21
CA CYS A 166 2.74 -12.57 -7.94
C CYS A 166 2.33 -13.54 -6.85
N LYS A 167 3.14 -13.67 -5.80
CA LYS A 167 2.78 -14.45 -4.62
C LYS A 167 2.07 -13.59 -3.57
N VAL A 168 1.17 -14.23 -2.85
CA VAL A 168 0.59 -13.78 -1.59
C VAL A 168 0.92 -14.83 -0.55
N ASN A 169 1.32 -14.41 0.65
CA ASN A 169 1.79 -15.30 1.69
C ASN A 169 1.05 -15.06 3.02
N ASP A 170 1.14 -15.99 3.94
CA ASP A 170 0.41 -16.01 5.21
C ASP A 170 1.26 -15.57 6.42
N LEU A 171 2.36 -14.85 6.20
CA LEU A 171 3.27 -14.39 7.26
C LEU A 171 2.55 -13.61 8.38
N ILE A 172 1.55 -12.82 8.03
CA ILE A 172 0.78 -11.99 8.96
C ILE A 172 -0.64 -12.52 9.17
N TYR A 173 -1.32 -12.92 8.10
CA TYR A 173 -2.71 -13.30 8.13
C TYR A 173 -2.98 -14.55 7.29
N ILE A 174 -3.58 -15.55 7.92
CA ILE A 174 -4.06 -16.77 7.25
C ILE A 174 -5.48 -16.51 6.74
N PRO A 175 -5.72 -16.54 5.42
CA PRO A 175 -7.04 -16.26 4.86
C PRO A 175 -8.11 -17.26 5.27
N GLU A 176 -9.21 -16.76 5.81
CA GLU A 176 -10.42 -17.54 6.11
C GLU A 176 -11.64 -16.84 5.50
N PRO A 177 -12.31 -17.43 4.49
CA PRO A 177 -12.02 -18.74 3.90
C PRO A 177 -10.72 -18.77 3.09
N ALA A 178 -10.17 -19.96 2.86
CA ALA A 178 -9.00 -20.17 2.02
C ALA A 178 -9.22 -19.66 0.59
N TRP A 179 -8.13 -19.38 -0.12
CA TRP A 179 -8.18 -18.96 -1.52
C TRP A 179 -8.91 -19.99 -2.38
N VAL A 180 -9.68 -19.50 -3.34
CA VAL A 180 -10.42 -20.34 -4.30
C VAL A 180 -9.82 -20.17 -5.69
N GLN A 181 -9.43 -21.30 -6.30
CA GLN A 181 -8.86 -21.28 -7.65
C GLN A 181 -9.84 -20.64 -8.66
N ASP A 182 -9.29 -19.88 -9.56
CA ASP A 182 -9.99 -19.13 -10.62
C ASP A 182 -10.88 -17.98 -10.14
N GLU A 183 -11.02 -17.78 -8.82
CA GLU A 183 -11.67 -16.59 -8.27
C GLU A 183 -10.73 -15.37 -8.33
N TYR A 184 -11.32 -14.20 -8.37
CA TYR A 184 -10.59 -12.93 -8.45
C TYR A 184 -10.59 -12.21 -7.11
N TYR A 185 -9.45 -11.59 -6.80
CA TYR A 185 -9.25 -10.90 -5.53
C TYR A 185 -8.56 -9.56 -5.73
N THR A 186 -8.90 -8.59 -4.89
CA THR A 186 -8.08 -7.39 -4.66
C THR A 186 -7.43 -7.58 -3.30
N ILE A 187 -6.11 -7.50 -3.25
CA ILE A 187 -5.32 -7.83 -2.07
C ILE A 187 -4.34 -6.70 -1.77
N THR A 188 -4.31 -6.26 -0.52
CA THR A 188 -3.41 -5.22 -0.02
C THR A 188 -2.52 -5.80 1.08
N GLY A 189 -1.27 -5.35 1.15
CA GLY A 189 -0.33 -5.71 2.22
C GLY A 189 1.04 -5.12 1.98
N PRO A 190 1.94 -5.14 2.97
CA PRO A 190 3.35 -4.88 2.72
C PRO A 190 3.93 -5.94 1.79
N LEU A 191 4.85 -5.53 0.92
CA LEU A 191 5.59 -6.44 0.05
C LEU A 191 6.83 -6.94 0.81
N ASN A 192 6.96 -8.22 0.95
CA ASN A 192 8.08 -8.89 1.58
C ASN A 192 8.93 -9.62 0.54
N TYR A 193 10.25 -9.66 0.75
CA TYR A 193 11.14 -10.49 -0.08
C TYR A 193 11.69 -11.64 0.75
N SER A 194 11.48 -12.86 0.33
CA SER A 194 12.02 -14.05 0.98
C SER A 194 12.06 -15.22 0.01
N TYR A 195 13.10 -16.06 0.15
CA TYR A 195 13.31 -17.23 -0.71
C TYR A 195 13.37 -16.88 -2.21
N GLU A 196 14.03 -15.75 -2.53
CA GLU A 196 14.22 -15.23 -3.90
C GLU A 196 12.90 -14.77 -4.59
N GLU A 197 11.84 -14.46 -3.83
CA GLU A 197 10.54 -14.08 -4.37
C GLU A 197 9.90 -12.96 -3.57
N TYR A 198 9.22 -12.03 -4.28
CA TYR A 198 8.38 -10.99 -3.68
C TYR A 198 6.99 -11.54 -3.38
N LYS A 199 6.48 -11.23 -2.18
CA LYS A 199 5.22 -11.75 -1.64
C LYS A 199 4.45 -10.63 -0.95
N ILE A 200 3.17 -10.52 -1.27
CA ILE A 200 2.28 -9.60 -0.56
C ILE A 200 1.84 -10.29 0.74
N GLU A 201 1.90 -9.58 1.85
CA GLU A 201 1.52 -10.05 3.18
C GLU A 201 0.23 -9.38 3.64
N PRO A 202 -0.97 -9.92 3.37
CA PRO A 202 -2.21 -9.39 3.90
C PRO A 202 -2.16 -9.34 5.43
N ARG A 203 -2.75 -8.30 6.05
CA ARG A 203 -2.69 -8.09 7.50
C ARG A 203 -3.93 -8.59 8.22
N SER A 204 -5.03 -8.67 7.48
CA SER A 204 -6.33 -9.12 8.00
C SER A 204 -7.30 -9.38 6.85
N SER A 205 -8.52 -9.85 7.18
CA SER A 205 -9.59 -9.99 6.19
C SER A 205 -10.00 -8.66 5.52
N ALA A 206 -9.71 -7.51 6.13
CA ALA A 206 -10.00 -6.21 5.54
C ALA A 206 -9.09 -5.87 4.34
N ASP A 207 -7.94 -6.54 4.25
CA ASP A 207 -7.00 -6.38 3.14
C ASP A 207 -7.34 -7.27 1.92
N VAL A 208 -8.37 -8.10 2.05
CA VAL A 208 -8.77 -9.06 1.02
C VAL A 208 -10.22 -8.80 0.64
N SER A 209 -10.47 -8.49 -0.61
CA SER A 209 -11.83 -8.41 -1.15
C SER A 209 -11.95 -9.29 -2.39
N ILE A 210 -13.10 -9.96 -2.51
CA ILE A 210 -13.41 -10.77 -3.69
C ILE A 210 -13.61 -9.82 -4.86
N GLY A 211 -12.85 -10.04 -5.91
CA GLY A 211 -12.97 -9.33 -7.17
C GLY A 211 -14.07 -9.94 -8.06
N MET A 212 -14.24 -9.39 -9.23
CA MET A 212 -15.20 -9.92 -10.20
C MET A 212 -14.50 -10.90 -11.14
N SER A 213 -15.03 -12.11 -11.28
CA SER A 213 -14.53 -13.06 -12.28
C SER A 213 -14.73 -12.49 -13.70
N ALA A 214 -13.75 -12.70 -14.58
CA ALA A 214 -13.86 -12.30 -15.99
C ALA A 214 -15.02 -12.96 -16.74
N GLY A 215 -15.73 -13.90 -16.11
CA GLY A 215 -16.90 -14.59 -16.65
C GLY A 215 -18.22 -13.83 -16.49
N GLU A 216 -18.26 -12.77 -15.67
CA GLU A 216 -19.45 -11.94 -15.44
C GLU A 216 -19.22 -10.44 -15.71
N ILE A 217 -18.25 -10.11 -16.55
CA ILE A 217 -18.29 -8.78 -17.15
C ILE A 217 -19.46 -8.83 -18.11
N SER A 218 -20.65 -8.55 -17.61
CA SER A 218 -21.70 -8.07 -18.48
C SER A 218 -21.17 -6.73 -18.99
N ILE A 219 -20.57 -6.75 -20.20
CA ILE A 219 -20.27 -5.53 -20.94
C ILE A 219 -21.64 -4.96 -21.31
N GLU A 220 -22.32 -4.40 -20.33
CA GLU A 220 -23.51 -3.61 -20.61
C GLU A 220 -23.03 -2.33 -21.27
N ALA A 221 -23.34 -2.24 -22.56
CA ALA A 221 -23.10 -1.02 -23.29
C ALA A 221 -24.00 0.07 -22.72
N PHE A 222 -23.44 1.07 -22.08
CA PHE A 222 -24.21 2.25 -21.68
C PHE A 222 -24.29 3.25 -22.85
N ASN A 223 -25.42 3.96 -22.91
CA ASN A 223 -25.64 4.89 -24.00
C ASN A 223 -24.94 6.23 -23.75
N VAL A 224 -24.10 6.63 -24.70
CA VAL A 224 -23.45 7.95 -24.73
C VAL A 224 -24.10 8.79 -25.83
N TYR A 225 -24.59 9.97 -25.47
CA TYR A 225 -25.27 10.89 -26.42
C TYR A 225 -24.84 12.36 -26.16
N PRO A 226 -24.89 13.21 -27.18
CA PRO A 226 -25.02 12.87 -28.58
C PRO A 226 -23.85 12.06 -29.10
N ASN A 227 -24.07 11.17 -30.03
CA ASN A 227 -23.02 10.41 -30.71
C ASN A 227 -23.40 10.32 -32.21
N PRO A 228 -22.69 11.03 -33.08
CA PRO A 228 -21.48 11.86 -32.91
C PRO A 228 -21.69 13.12 -32.03
N THR A 229 -20.58 13.59 -31.47
CA THR A 229 -20.54 14.80 -30.65
C THR A 229 -19.52 15.84 -31.14
N ILE A 230 -19.76 17.13 -30.80
CA ILE A 230 -18.82 18.23 -31.03
C ILE A 230 -18.17 18.66 -29.70
N ASP A 231 -18.97 18.95 -28.66
CA ASP A 231 -18.46 19.58 -27.45
C ASP A 231 -18.65 18.72 -26.18
N ASN A 232 -19.82 18.10 -26.03
CA ASN A 232 -20.17 17.42 -24.79
C ASN A 232 -20.76 16.04 -25.07
N ILE A 233 -20.53 15.11 -24.16
CA ILE A 233 -21.21 13.83 -24.09
C ILE A 233 -21.99 13.73 -22.78
N GLN A 234 -23.09 12.97 -22.82
CA GLN A 234 -23.93 12.69 -21.68
C GLN A 234 -24.15 11.20 -21.56
N PHE A 235 -24.18 10.71 -20.33
CA PHE A 235 -24.47 9.32 -19.99
C PHE A 235 -24.93 9.24 -18.53
N GLU A 236 -25.45 8.11 -18.13
CA GLU A 236 -25.91 7.85 -16.76
C GLU A 236 -25.04 6.78 -16.11
N LEU A 237 -24.60 7.02 -14.86
CA LEU A 237 -23.92 6.07 -14.02
C LEU A 237 -24.84 5.64 -12.89
N SER A 238 -25.03 4.34 -12.73
CA SER A 238 -25.82 3.76 -11.62
C SER A 238 -25.09 3.84 -10.28
N GLU A 239 -23.76 3.95 -10.31
CA GLU A 239 -22.88 4.01 -9.16
C GLU A 239 -21.62 4.81 -9.48
N ASP A 240 -20.83 5.12 -8.46
CA ASP A 240 -19.55 5.82 -8.62
C ASP A 240 -18.58 5.00 -9.49
N ALA A 241 -17.88 5.67 -10.40
CA ALA A 241 -17.04 5.02 -11.38
C ALA A 241 -15.73 5.78 -11.66
N ILE A 242 -14.69 5.03 -11.98
CA ILE A 242 -13.50 5.56 -12.66
C ILE A 242 -13.72 5.39 -14.16
N VAL A 243 -13.75 6.49 -14.90
CA VAL A 243 -13.98 6.48 -16.35
C VAL A 243 -12.67 6.76 -17.09
N ASN A 244 -12.23 5.78 -17.86
CA ASN A 244 -11.06 5.87 -18.72
C ASN A 244 -11.51 6.15 -20.15
N PHE A 245 -10.80 7.05 -20.85
CA PHE A 245 -11.00 7.35 -22.26
C PHE A 245 -9.77 6.92 -23.06
N TYR A 246 -9.98 6.17 -24.12
CA TYR A 246 -8.92 5.67 -25.00
C TYR A 246 -9.14 6.20 -26.43
N ASP A 247 -8.06 6.59 -27.09
CA ASP A 247 -8.07 6.91 -28.51
C ASP A 247 -8.14 5.63 -29.38
N ASN A 248 -8.24 5.80 -30.70
CA ASN A 248 -8.31 4.69 -31.64
C ASN A 248 -7.03 3.81 -31.71
N ASN A 249 -5.96 4.22 -31.05
CA ASN A 249 -4.74 3.42 -30.93
C ASN A 249 -4.67 2.67 -29.59
N GLY A 250 -5.73 2.75 -28.76
CA GLY A 250 -5.78 2.14 -27.45
C GLY A 250 -4.99 2.90 -26.37
N ARG A 251 -4.50 4.11 -26.68
CA ARG A 251 -3.80 4.94 -25.70
C ARG A 251 -4.82 5.66 -24.81
N ARG A 252 -4.67 5.54 -23.49
CA ARG A 252 -5.49 6.27 -22.53
C ARG A 252 -5.18 7.77 -22.59
N VAL A 253 -6.19 8.56 -22.89
CA VAL A 253 -6.09 10.03 -23.06
C VAL A 253 -6.60 10.82 -21.87
N VAL A 254 -7.57 10.27 -21.13
CA VAL A 254 -8.16 10.91 -19.95
C VAL A 254 -8.61 9.84 -18.97
N ILE A 255 -8.52 10.15 -17.67
CA ILE A 255 -9.14 9.44 -16.56
C ILE A 255 -9.97 10.42 -15.74
N LYS A 256 -11.15 10.01 -15.28
CA LYS A 256 -12.07 10.79 -14.45
C LYS A 256 -12.69 9.91 -13.38
N GLU A 257 -12.72 10.41 -12.14
CA GLU A 257 -13.54 9.87 -11.08
C GLU A 257 -14.89 10.58 -11.12
N LEU A 258 -15.98 9.85 -11.22
CA LEU A 258 -17.33 10.39 -11.38
C LEU A 258 -18.27 9.69 -10.40
N ASN A 259 -19.15 10.49 -9.78
CA ASN A 259 -20.18 9.96 -8.89
C ASN A 259 -21.39 9.47 -9.72
N ALA A 260 -22.18 8.57 -9.12
CA ALA A 260 -23.45 8.10 -9.67
C ALA A 260 -24.37 9.26 -10.08
N GLY A 261 -25.11 9.06 -11.16
CA GLY A 261 -26.08 10.04 -11.68
C GLY A 261 -25.92 10.37 -13.16
N GLN A 262 -26.60 11.42 -13.59
CA GLN A 262 -26.49 11.94 -14.94
C GLN A 262 -25.20 12.76 -15.09
N ILE A 263 -24.34 12.33 -15.99
CA ILE A 263 -23.03 12.93 -16.24
C ILE A 263 -23.07 13.72 -17.54
N VAL A 264 -22.52 14.92 -17.51
CA VAL A 264 -22.23 15.74 -18.70
C VAL A 264 -20.75 16.04 -18.70
N LEU A 265 -20.04 15.57 -19.72
CA LEU A 265 -18.60 15.79 -19.85
C LEU A 265 -18.27 16.65 -21.06
N ASP A 266 -17.46 17.68 -20.85
CA ASP A 266 -16.86 18.47 -21.91
C ASP A 266 -15.73 17.65 -22.56
N VAL A 267 -15.88 17.40 -23.87
CA VAL A 267 -14.92 16.72 -24.73
C VAL A 267 -14.48 17.64 -25.91
N SER A 268 -14.75 18.92 -25.79
CA SER A 268 -14.39 19.92 -26.83
C SER A 268 -12.91 19.93 -27.14
N TYR A 269 -12.07 19.63 -26.16
CA TYR A 269 -10.61 19.58 -26.27
C TYR A 269 -10.06 18.25 -26.85
N PHE A 270 -10.93 17.28 -27.13
CA PHE A 270 -10.53 16.04 -27.80
C PHE A 270 -10.35 16.29 -29.30
N TYR A 271 -9.34 15.67 -29.89
CA TYR A 271 -9.20 15.67 -31.35
C TYR A 271 -10.32 14.88 -32.02
N PRO A 272 -10.71 15.23 -33.26
CA PRO A 272 -11.69 14.43 -34.01
C PRO A 272 -11.24 12.97 -34.15
N GLY A 273 -12.10 12.02 -33.82
CA GLY A 273 -11.81 10.59 -33.86
C GLY A 273 -12.79 9.76 -33.04
N ILE A 274 -12.62 8.46 -33.09
CA ILE A 274 -13.38 7.51 -32.28
C ILE A 274 -12.67 7.37 -30.93
N TYR A 275 -13.45 7.45 -29.84
CA TYR A 275 -12.99 7.23 -28.49
C TYR A 275 -13.76 6.06 -27.87
N GLN A 276 -13.02 5.20 -27.18
CA GLN A 276 -13.59 4.17 -26.32
C GLN A 276 -13.64 4.69 -24.88
N MET A 277 -14.72 4.40 -24.20
CA MET A 277 -14.92 4.69 -22.78
C MET A 277 -15.02 3.38 -22.03
N GLU A 278 -14.35 3.33 -20.89
CA GLU A 278 -14.42 2.22 -19.97
C GLU A 278 -14.74 2.79 -18.58
N CYS A 279 -15.90 2.42 -18.06
CA CYS A 279 -16.35 2.80 -16.72
C CYS A 279 -16.08 1.63 -15.78
N VAL A 280 -15.18 1.79 -14.84
CA VAL A 280 -14.84 0.80 -13.82
C VAL A 280 -15.59 1.16 -12.55
N THR A 281 -16.44 0.27 -12.07
CA THR A 281 -17.24 0.43 -10.86
C THR A 281 -16.97 -0.71 -9.89
N LEU A 282 -17.57 -0.68 -8.71
CA LEU A 282 -17.51 -1.80 -7.77
C LEU A 282 -18.18 -3.08 -8.30
N ASN A 283 -19.18 -2.93 -9.20
CA ASN A 283 -19.99 -4.04 -9.69
C ASN A 283 -19.64 -4.47 -11.14
N GLY A 284 -18.65 -3.84 -11.78
CA GLY A 284 -18.23 -4.26 -13.12
C GLY A 284 -17.55 -3.21 -13.96
N ILE A 285 -17.21 -3.62 -15.18
CA ILE A 285 -16.64 -2.75 -16.20
C ILE A 285 -17.67 -2.58 -17.32
N PHE A 286 -18.07 -1.34 -17.59
CA PHE A 286 -18.99 -0.98 -18.66
C PHE A 286 -18.21 -0.31 -19.78
N LYS A 287 -18.52 -0.64 -21.04
CA LYS A 287 -17.82 -0.06 -22.19
C LYS A 287 -18.80 0.64 -23.12
N SER A 288 -18.37 1.76 -23.66
CA SER A 288 -19.09 2.49 -24.70
C SER A 288 -18.09 3.15 -25.65
N SER A 289 -18.60 3.74 -26.71
CA SER A 289 -17.78 4.52 -27.63
C SER A 289 -18.57 5.70 -28.21
N PHE A 290 -17.84 6.74 -28.59
CA PHE A 290 -18.42 7.89 -29.29
C PHE A 290 -17.50 8.42 -30.38
N LEU A 291 -18.08 9.08 -31.37
CA LEU A 291 -17.38 9.76 -32.43
C LEU A 291 -17.33 11.27 -32.12
N LYS A 292 -16.11 11.79 -31.87
CA LYS A 292 -15.83 13.20 -31.78
C LYS A 292 -15.68 13.77 -33.19
N THR A 293 -16.45 14.78 -33.51
CA THR A 293 -16.37 15.52 -34.78
C THR A 293 -15.80 16.93 -34.55
N LYS A 294 -15.60 17.65 -35.64
CA LYS A 294 -15.10 19.04 -35.59
C LYS A 294 -16.16 20.00 -35.12
#